data_070fc27c00a0b975a5b673828e2b7dc7
#
_entry.id   070fc27c00a0b975a5b673828e2b7dc7
#
_cell.length_a   1.000
_cell.length_b   1.000
_cell.length_c   1.000
_cell.angle_alpha   90.00
_cell.angle_beta   90.00
_cell.angle_gamma   90.00
#
_symmetry.space_group_name_H-M   'P 1'
#
loop_
_entity.id
_entity.type
_entity.pdbx_description
1 polymer ?
#
loop_
_entity_poly.entity_id
_entity_poly.type
_entity_poly.pdbx_seq_one_letter_code
_entity_poly.pdbx_strand_id
1 'polypeptide(L)'
;MTLTVNGTEAGMSDPMTLGYQAQDTLRVSYDMGAVGSYDLTYDVAAMNEDENPANNSATQSFEVSSLHYGRDNGTMTGVFPGDGTDDFIALNPYDIFEDVTIYAIDVAVAAGSENGTPVVAHLFDGFDDNYLVEQYGGLIASTAELDLAADFSNDGSEEPGDIVWYTLVLEDPYTAPGGTVLAAGFEHYGGSSVQIWESQFAYDNTCFVYGPFGSGSAYDWYYTNETPMVRLNLDPNATNTVSVEEVNTEAFQLYPLAPNPAAETTRLQYRLDQPADVTVEVYDMTGKLVQQLNRGTLGRGYHSITLDVSAFDAGVYTMTLNVNGARATERLLVD
;
A
#
# COMPACT_ATOMS: atom_id res chain seq x y z
N MET A 1 14.48 -6.12 -21.44
CA MET A 1 13.94 -5.37 -20.30
C MET A 1 14.97 -5.37 -19.21
N THR A 2 15.26 -4.22 -18.65
CA THR A 2 16.13 -4.04 -17.48
C THR A 2 15.26 -3.85 -16.25
N LEU A 3 15.58 -4.55 -15.18
CA LEU A 3 14.99 -4.33 -13.86
C LEU A 3 15.97 -3.54 -13.01
N THR A 4 15.50 -2.43 -12.46
CA THR A 4 16.22 -1.62 -11.46
C THR A 4 15.45 -1.70 -10.14
N VAL A 5 16.15 -1.95 -9.03
CA VAL A 5 15.58 -2.00 -7.67
C VAL A 5 16.25 -0.94 -6.82
N ASN A 6 15.46 -0.06 -6.22
CA ASN A 6 15.94 1.09 -5.42
C ASN A 6 17.05 1.88 -6.15
N GLY A 7 16.86 2.11 -7.45
CA GLY A 7 17.81 2.84 -8.30
C GLY A 7 19.07 2.06 -8.72
N THR A 8 19.18 0.77 -8.39
CA THR A 8 20.31 -0.09 -8.75
C THR A 8 19.86 -1.17 -9.73
N GLU A 9 20.58 -1.37 -10.85
CA GLU A 9 20.27 -2.45 -11.79
C GLU A 9 20.36 -3.81 -11.08
N ALA A 10 19.26 -4.56 -11.14
CA ALA A 10 19.11 -5.86 -10.50
C ALA A 10 19.16 -7.03 -11.48
N GLY A 11 18.90 -6.78 -12.75
CA GLY A 11 18.99 -7.80 -13.79
C GLY A 11 18.40 -7.38 -15.11
N MET A 12 18.60 -8.22 -16.12
CA MET A 12 18.03 -8.04 -17.46
C MET A 12 17.38 -9.34 -17.94
N SER A 13 16.30 -9.21 -18.69
CA SER A 13 15.71 -10.35 -19.41
C SER A 13 16.54 -10.68 -20.65
N ASP A 14 16.41 -11.91 -21.12
CA ASP A 14 16.87 -12.26 -22.45
C ASP A 14 16.17 -11.40 -23.53
N PRO A 15 16.87 -11.06 -24.62
CA PRO A 15 16.28 -10.35 -25.74
C PRO A 15 15.24 -11.24 -26.44
N MET A 16 14.13 -10.64 -26.85
CA MET A 16 13.04 -11.32 -27.52
C MET A 16 12.74 -10.70 -28.87
N THR A 17 12.36 -11.50 -29.86
CA THR A 17 11.92 -11.03 -31.16
C THR A 17 10.43 -11.34 -31.31
N LEU A 18 9.62 -10.30 -31.48
CA LEU A 18 8.19 -10.42 -31.70
C LEU A 18 7.84 -10.29 -33.18
N GLY A 19 6.95 -11.15 -33.67
CA GLY A 19 6.33 -11.00 -34.99
C GLY A 19 5.29 -9.87 -35.01
N TYR A 20 4.83 -9.52 -36.19
CA TYR A 20 3.79 -8.48 -36.34
C TYR A 20 2.53 -8.84 -35.52
N GLN A 21 2.08 -7.90 -34.66
CA GLN A 21 0.95 -8.07 -33.72
C GLN A 21 1.08 -9.23 -32.72
N ALA A 22 2.28 -9.80 -32.54
CA ALA A 22 2.52 -10.78 -31.49
C ALA A 22 2.72 -10.09 -30.12
N GLN A 23 2.30 -10.78 -29.09
CA GLN A 23 2.52 -10.38 -27.69
C GLN A 23 3.25 -11.49 -26.96
N ASP A 24 4.11 -11.12 -26.04
CA ASP A 24 4.81 -12.05 -25.16
C ASP A 24 5.26 -11.33 -23.89
N THR A 25 5.76 -12.08 -22.89
CA THR A 25 6.13 -11.56 -21.58
C THR A 25 7.64 -11.66 -21.35
N LEU A 26 8.29 -10.53 -21.09
CA LEU A 26 9.66 -10.48 -20.60
C LEU A 26 9.67 -10.73 -19.07
N ARG A 27 10.63 -11.54 -18.60
CA ARG A 27 10.74 -11.90 -17.19
C ARG A 27 12.15 -11.67 -16.68
N VAL A 28 12.26 -11.11 -15.48
CA VAL A 28 13.49 -11.01 -14.68
C VAL A 28 13.17 -11.53 -13.30
N SER A 29 14.00 -12.43 -12.77
CA SER A 29 13.86 -12.90 -11.38
C SER A 29 14.75 -12.05 -10.48
N TYR A 30 14.22 -11.65 -9.35
CA TYR A 30 14.93 -10.92 -8.31
C TYR A 30 14.54 -11.48 -6.93
N ASP A 31 15.54 -11.73 -6.09
CA ASP A 31 15.32 -12.19 -4.72
C ASP A 31 15.38 -11.02 -3.74
N MET A 32 14.31 -10.77 -3.04
CA MET A 32 14.12 -9.64 -2.13
C MET A 32 14.45 -10.00 -0.70
N GLY A 33 15.57 -10.51 -0.42
CA GLY A 33 15.97 -11.13 0.82
C GLY A 33 15.88 -10.32 2.13
N ALA A 34 15.49 -9.05 2.16
CA ALA A 34 15.43 -8.23 3.38
C ALA A 34 14.07 -7.55 3.57
N VAL A 35 13.65 -7.38 4.82
CA VAL A 35 12.50 -6.52 5.17
C VAL A 35 12.79 -5.08 4.80
N GLY A 36 11.83 -4.40 4.17
CA GLY A 36 11.94 -3.01 3.74
C GLY A 36 11.13 -2.69 2.50
N SER A 37 11.16 -1.42 2.10
CA SER A 37 10.47 -0.92 0.91
C SER A 37 11.35 -1.06 -0.33
N TYR A 38 10.75 -1.45 -1.44
CA TYR A 38 11.41 -1.70 -2.71
C TYR A 38 10.70 -0.96 -3.83
N ASP A 39 11.46 -0.13 -4.56
CA ASP A 39 11.02 0.50 -5.80
C ASP A 39 11.57 -0.26 -6.99
N LEU A 40 10.69 -0.87 -7.76
CA LEU A 40 11.03 -1.59 -9.00
C LEU A 40 10.78 -0.67 -10.19
N THR A 41 11.78 -0.52 -11.04
CA THR A 41 11.63 0.13 -12.34
C THR A 41 11.93 -0.88 -13.43
N TYR A 42 11.01 -1.01 -14.36
CA TYR A 42 11.11 -1.87 -15.54
C TYR A 42 11.30 -0.98 -16.77
N ASP A 43 12.44 -1.09 -17.41
CA ASP A 43 12.74 -0.36 -18.64
C ASP A 43 12.88 -1.32 -19.81
N VAL A 44 12.11 -1.11 -20.87
CA VAL A 44 12.16 -1.90 -22.11
C VAL A 44 12.87 -1.07 -23.18
N ALA A 45 13.87 -1.66 -23.82
CA ALA A 45 14.55 -1.04 -24.97
C ALA A 45 14.23 -1.85 -26.25
N ALA A 46 13.77 -1.17 -27.28
CA ALA A 46 13.65 -1.74 -28.62
C ALA A 46 14.95 -1.57 -29.42
N MET A 47 15.28 -2.54 -30.28
CA MET A 47 16.42 -2.40 -31.19
C MET A 47 16.17 -1.43 -32.35
N ASN A 48 14.90 -1.20 -32.68
CA ASN A 48 14.48 -0.27 -33.71
C ASN A 48 13.94 1.02 -33.06
N GLU A 49 13.79 2.07 -33.88
CA GLU A 49 13.18 3.31 -33.45
C GLU A 49 11.76 3.04 -32.91
N ASP A 50 11.49 3.50 -31.69
CA ASP A 50 10.23 3.38 -31.01
C ASP A 50 9.42 4.67 -31.19
N GLU A 51 8.21 4.56 -31.73
CA GLU A 51 7.34 5.71 -31.99
C GLU A 51 6.77 6.31 -30.68
N ASN A 52 6.77 5.55 -29.58
CA ASN A 52 6.24 6.01 -28.30
C ASN A 52 7.13 5.58 -27.10
N PRO A 53 8.33 6.16 -26.94
CA PRO A 53 9.25 5.77 -25.88
C PRO A 53 8.72 6.07 -24.45
N ALA A 54 7.63 6.82 -24.31
CA ALA A 54 7.05 7.14 -23.01
C ALA A 54 6.38 5.95 -22.31
N ASN A 55 6.07 4.87 -23.05
CA ASN A 55 5.48 3.65 -22.50
C ASN A 55 6.52 2.55 -22.22
N ASN A 56 7.80 2.86 -22.36
CA ASN A 56 8.90 1.90 -22.21
C ASN A 56 9.34 1.70 -20.76
N SER A 57 8.85 2.50 -19.84
CA SER A 57 9.20 2.43 -18.42
C SER A 57 7.95 2.32 -17.56
N ALA A 58 8.01 1.43 -16.58
CA ALA A 58 7.00 1.31 -15.52
C ALA A 58 7.69 1.18 -14.17
N THR A 59 7.09 1.77 -13.15
CA THR A 59 7.60 1.68 -11.76
C THR A 59 6.50 1.11 -10.88
N GLN A 60 6.89 0.23 -9.96
CA GLN A 60 6.03 -0.34 -8.93
C GLN A 60 6.78 -0.38 -7.62
N SER A 61 6.13 0.07 -6.53
CA SER A 61 6.67 -0.03 -5.18
C SER A 61 5.92 -1.12 -4.42
N PHE A 62 6.61 -1.78 -3.52
CA PHE A 62 6.03 -2.73 -2.58
C PHE A 62 6.92 -2.83 -1.34
N GLU A 63 6.36 -3.40 -0.27
CA GLU A 63 7.02 -3.63 1.00
C GLU A 63 7.22 -5.12 1.24
N VAL A 64 8.40 -5.49 1.73
CA VAL A 64 8.68 -6.81 2.31
C VAL A 64 8.56 -6.68 3.81
N SER A 65 7.55 -7.30 4.39
CA SER A 65 7.31 -7.36 5.84
C SER A 65 7.58 -8.76 6.37
N SER A 66 7.98 -8.87 7.63
CA SER A 66 8.09 -10.15 8.34
C SER A 66 6.81 -10.56 9.07
N LEU A 67 5.82 -9.65 9.14
CA LEU A 67 4.60 -9.86 9.92
C LEU A 67 3.33 -9.86 9.07
N HIS A 68 3.39 -9.42 7.83
CA HIS A 68 2.20 -9.31 6.99
C HIS A 68 2.45 -9.85 5.57
N TYR A 69 1.46 -10.57 5.04
CA TYR A 69 1.35 -10.84 3.62
C TYR A 69 0.23 -9.95 3.05
N GLY A 70 0.58 -8.96 2.23
CA GLY A 70 -0.34 -8.06 1.55
C GLY A 70 -0.28 -8.22 0.03
N ARG A 71 -1.38 -7.97 -0.66
CA ARG A 71 -1.42 -7.85 -2.14
C ARG A 71 -1.57 -6.40 -2.57
N ASP A 72 -2.01 -5.56 -1.66
CA ASP A 72 -2.08 -4.12 -1.86
C ASP A 72 -0.70 -3.46 -1.76
N ASN A 73 -0.59 -2.24 -2.24
CA ASN A 73 0.64 -1.44 -2.16
C ASN A 73 0.53 -0.27 -1.17
N GLY A 74 -0.44 -0.31 -0.24
CA GLY A 74 -0.67 0.75 0.72
C GLY A 74 -1.30 2.02 0.13
N THR A 75 -1.76 2.01 -1.14
CA THR A 75 -2.40 3.17 -1.77
C THR A 75 -3.89 2.93 -1.92
N MET A 76 -4.71 3.77 -1.33
CA MET A 76 -6.16 3.74 -1.47
C MET A 76 -6.57 4.29 -2.85
N THR A 77 -7.31 3.51 -3.63
CA THR A 77 -7.83 3.91 -4.96
C THR A 77 -9.34 3.95 -5.02
N GLY A 78 -10.02 3.14 -4.21
CA GLY A 78 -11.47 3.04 -4.15
C GLY A 78 -11.95 2.45 -2.85
N VAL A 79 -13.27 2.29 -2.73
CA VAL A 79 -13.93 1.59 -1.64
C VAL A 79 -14.89 0.55 -2.18
N PHE A 80 -14.96 -0.59 -1.51
CA PHE A 80 -15.87 -1.68 -1.84
C PHE A 80 -16.72 -2.08 -0.61
N PRO A 81 -18.00 -2.40 -0.80
CA PRO A 81 -18.86 -2.06 -1.93
C PRO A 81 -19.19 -0.56 -1.95
N GLY A 82 -19.64 -0.03 -3.12
CA GLY A 82 -19.85 1.40 -3.30
C GLY A 82 -20.87 2.04 -2.37
N ASP A 83 -21.95 1.32 -1.98
CA ASP A 83 -22.98 1.77 -1.01
C ASP A 83 -22.84 1.14 0.38
N GLY A 84 -22.11 0.04 0.50
CA GLY A 84 -21.73 -0.60 1.76
C GLY A 84 -22.82 -1.31 2.54
N THR A 85 -24.07 -1.41 2.01
CA THR A 85 -25.21 -1.94 2.77
C THR A 85 -25.55 -3.39 2.46
N ASP A 86 -25.04 -3.95 1.37
CA ASP A 86 -25.19 -5.35 1.02
C ASP A 86 -24.23 -6.23 1.84
N ASP A 87 -24.60 -7.48 2.09
CA ASP A 87 -23.66 -8.45 2.62
C ASP A 87 -22.64 -8.86 1.56
N PHE A 88 -21.41 -9.08 1.99
CA PHE A 88 -20.34 -9.46 1.09
C PHE A 88 -19.21 -10.22 1.81
N ILE A 89 -18.42 -10.96 1.01
CA ILE A 89 -17.09 -11.40 1.39
C ILE A 89 -16.10 -10.81 0.37
N ALA A 90 -15.11 -10.05 0.84
CA ALA A 90 -13.99 -9.63 0.01
C ALA A 90 -12.78 -10.49 0.31
N LEU A 91 -12.09 -11.03 -0.73
CA LEU A 91 -11.16 -12.12 -0.55
C LEU A 91 -9.94 -11.97 -1.45
N ASN A 92 -8.75 -12.18 -0.87
CA ASN A 92 -7.47 -12.24 -1.56
C ASN A 92 -6.82 -13.62 -1.42
N PRO A 93 -6.42 -14.28 -2.50
CA PRO A 93 -5.57 -15.47 -2.47
C PRO A 93 -4.10 -15.10 -2.27
N TYR A 94 -3.36 -15.96 -1.57
CA TYR A 94 -1.95 -15.82 -1.24
C TYR A 94 -1.18 -17.10 -1.54
N ASP A 95 -0.10 -16.99 -2.32
CA ASP A 95 0.86 -18.08 -2.49
C ASP A 95 1.76 -18.16 -1.24
N ILE A 96 1.76 -19.29 -0.58
CA ILE A 96 2.58 -19.56 0.60
C ILE A 96 3.83 -20.30 0.17
N PHE A 97 4.99 -19.67 0.27
CA PHE A 97 6.25 -20.23 -0.23
C PHE A 97 6.99 -21.12 0.77
N GLU A 98 6.79 -20.87 2.07
CA GLU A 98 7.37 -21.62 3.17
C GLU A 98 6.34 -21.80 4.30
N ASP A 99 6.58 -22.73 5.22
CA ASP A 99 5.66 -22.95 6.35
C ASP A 99 5.52 -21.67 7.17
N VAL A 100 4.28 -21.19 7.34
CA VAL A 100 3.98 -19.96 8.05
C VAL A 100 2.73 -20.09 8.90
N THR A 101 2.73 -19.48 10.09
CA THR A 101 1.56 -19.46 10.97
C THR A 101 0.85 -18.10 10.86
N ILE A 102 -0.43 -18.14 10.52
CA ILE A 102 -1.31 -16.99 10.47
C ILE A 102 -2.05 -16.88 11.80
N TYR A 103 -2.00 -15.71 12.43
CA TYR A 103 -2.62 -15.42 13.73
C TYR A 103 -3.83 -14.52 13.61
N ALA A 104 -3.85 -13.64 12.60
CA ALA A 104 -4.94 -12.69 12.40
C ALA A 104 -5.07 -12.33 10.91
N ILE A 105 -6.12 -11.59 10.59
CA ILE A 105 -6.35 -10.95 9.30
C ILE A 105 -6.49 -9.45 9.54
N ASP A 106 -5.74 -8.66 8.77
CA ASP A 106 -5.84 -7.21 8.81
C ASP A 106 -6.69 -6.72 7.65
N VAL A 107 -7.60 -5.81 7.93
CA VAL A 107 -8.54 -5.24 6.94
C VAL A 107 -8.54 -3.72 7.05
N ALA A 108 -8.35 -3.04 5.93
CA ALA A 108 -8.47 -1.59 5.87
C ALA A 108 -9.93 -1.19 5.72
N VAL A 109 -10.54 -0.68 6.80
CA VAL A 109 -11.94 -0.27 6.83
C VAL A 109 -12.05 1.21 6.48
N ALA A 110 -12.99 1.55 5.58
CA ALA A 110 -13.20 2.93 5.15
C ALA A 110 -14.00 3.73 6.18
N ALA A 111 -13.69 5.02 6.29
CA ALA A 111 -14.28 5.95 7.27
C ALA A 111 -15.81 6.10 7.20
N GLY A 112 -16.44 5.63 6.10
CA GLY A 112 -17.90 5.60 5.95
C GLY A 112 -18.61 4.44 6.64
N SER A 113 -17.85 3.49 7.20
CA SER A 113 -18.39 2.29 7.85
C SER A 113 -19.06 2.62 9.19
N GLU A 114 -20.14 1.92 9.49
CA GLU A 114 -20.94 2.14 10.69
C GLU A 114 -20.37 1.36 11.88
N ASN A 115 -20.06 2.05 12.96
CA ASN A 115 -19.56 1.45 14.19
C ASN A 115 -20.62 0.54 14.85
N GLY A 116 -20.18 -0.56 15.45
CA GLY A 116 -21.06 -1.56 16.06
C GLY A 116 -21.66 -2.54 15.05
N THR A 117 -21.15 -2.56 13.83
CA THR A 117 -21.56 -3.52 12.80
C THR A 117 -20.77 -4.82 12.95
N PRO A 118 -21.45 -5.99 12.99
CA PRO A 118 -20.77 -7.27 13.10
C PRO A 118 -20.01 -7.63 11.80
N VAL A 119 -18.79 -8.06 11.97
CA VAL A 119 -17.87 -8.51 10.90
C VAL A 119 -17.11 -9.77 11.32
N VAL A 120 -16.67 -10.55 10.35
CA VAL A 120 -15.86 -11.76 10.56
C VAL A 120 -14.78 -11.82 9.50
N ALA A 121 -13.62 -12.31 9.84
CA ALA A 121 -12.61 -12.66 8.85
C ALA A 121 -12.41 -14.19 8.79
N HIS A 122 -12.04 -14.66 7.60
CA HIS A 122 -11.95 -16.07 7.28
C HIS A 122 -10.66 -16.44 6.57
N LEU A 123 -10.16 -17.66 6.84
CA LEU A 123 -9.17 -18.33 6.00
C LEU A 123 -9.81 -19.48 5.24
N PHE A 124 -9.52 -19.56 3.96
CA PHE A 124 -9.99 -20.62 3.08
C PHE A 124 -8.81 -21.41 2.52
N ASP A 125 -9.01 -22.72 2.30
CA ASP A 125 -8.05 -23.61 1.66
C ASP A 125 -8.14 -23.44 0.14
N GLY A 126 -7.23 -22.70 -0.42
CA GLY A 126 -6.98 -22.61 -1.86
C GLY A 126 -8.16 -22.24 -2.74
N PHE A 127 -7.86 -22.03 -4.00
CA PHE A 127 -8.83 -22.03 -5.09
C PHE A 127 -8.55 -23.25 -5.96
N ASP A 128 -9.60 -23.91 -6.43
CA ASP A 128 -9.46 -24.85 -7.54
C ASP A 128 -9.13 -24.10 -8.85
N ASP A 129 -8.80 -24.82 -9.90
CA ASP A 129 -8.46 -24.24 -11.19
C ASP A 129 -9.60 -23.41 -11.83
N ASN A 130 -10.80 -23.41 -11.26
CA ASN A 130 -11.97 -22.67 -11.71
C ASN A 130 -12.25 -21.41 -10.87
N TYR A 131 -11.50 -21.17 -9.79
CA TYR A 131 -11.64 -20.03 -8.89
C TYR A 131 -13.05 -19.87 -8.29
N LEU A 132 -13.85 -20.92 -8.28
CA LEU A 132 -15.20 -20.93 -7.73
C LEU A 132 -15.18 -21.68 -6.39
N VAL A 133 -14.95 -20.93 -5.32
CA VAL A 133 -15.20 -21.46 -3.99
C VAL A 133 -16.70 -21.33 -3.76
N GLU A 134 -17.38 -22.45 -3.43
CA GLU A 134 -18.73 -22.35 -2.85
C GLU A 134 -18.61 -21.48 -1.58
N GLN A 135 -19.62 -20.67 -1.30
CA GLN A 135 -19.64 -19.89 -0.06
C GLN A 135 -19.28 -20.81 1.11
N TYR A 136 -18.23 -20.44 1.85
CA TYR A 136 -17.61 -21.26 2.91
C TYR A 136 -17.04 -22.62 2.48
N GLY A 137 -16.98 -22.95 1.20
CA GLY A 137 -16.25 -24.11 0.70
C GLY A 137 -14.76 -23.93 0.97
N GLY A 138 -14.11 -24.92 1.63
CA GLY A 138 -12.70 -24.83 1.99
C GLY A 138 -12.39 -23.92 3.18
N LEU A 139 -13.38 -23.53 4.00
CA LEU A 139 -13.15 -22.77 5.23
C LEU A 139 -12.23 -23.54 6.18
N ILE A 140 -11.09 -22.92 6.57
CA ILE A 140 -10.10 -23.50 7.46
C ILE A 140 -10.21 -22.93 8.87
N ALA A 141 -10.30 -21.61 8.99
CA ALA A 141 -10.33 -20.87 10.25
C ALA A 141 -11.12 -19.59 10.11
N SER A 142 -11.63 -19.09 11.22
CA SER A 142 -12.36 -17.83 11.31
C SER A 142 -11.96 -17.07 12.56
N THR A 143 -12.27 -15.80 12.58
CA THR A 143 -12.30 -15.00 13.79
C THR A 143 -13.64 -15.21 14.51
N ALA A 144 -13.76 -14.77 15.76
CA ALA A 144 -15.05 -14.52 16.35
C ALA A 144 -15.80 -13.44 15.54
N GLU A 145 -17.11 -13.36 15.70
CA GLU A 145 -17.89 -12.20 15.26
C GLU A 145 -17.51 -11.01 16.13
N LEU A 146 -17.08 -9.91 15.51
CA LEU A 146 -16.57 -8.71 16.17
C LEU A 146 -17.39 -7.49 15.72
N ASP A 147 -17.78 -6.64 16.64
CA ASP A 147 -18.43 -5.39 16.33
C ASP A 147 -17.39 -4.30 16.02
N LEU A 148 -17.45 -3.71 14.83
CA LEU A 148 -16.54 -2.62 14.41
C LEU A 148 -16.45 -1.54 15.47
N ALA A 149 -15.24 -1.12 15.80
CA ALA A 149 -14.84 -0.18 16.85
C ALA A 149 -15.18 -0.61 18.28
N ALA A 150 -16.23 -1.40 18.56
CA ALA A 150 -16.63 -1.77 19.91
C ALA A 150 -15.73 -2.84 20.53
N ASP A 151 -15.31 -3.83 19.73
CA ASP A 151 -14.50 -4.98 20.15
C ASP A 151 -12.98 -4.78 19.85
N PHE A 152 -12.60 -3.57 19.40
CA PHE A 152 -11.23 -3.25 19.05
C PHE A 152 -10.65 -2.17 19.97
N SER A 153 -9.40 -2.32 20.36
CA SER A 153 -8.66 -1.26 21.03
C SER A 153 -8.14 -0.25 20.01
N ASN A 154 -8.42 1.03 20.22
CA ASN A 154 -7.95 2.12 19.35
C ASN A 154 -6.82 2.88 20.06
N ASP A 155 -5.74 3.18 19.38
CA ASP A 155 -4.62 4.00 19.89
C ASP A 155 -4.89 5.52 19.81
N GLY A 156 -5.96 5.94 19.11
CA GLY A 156 -6.45 7.32 19.09
C GLY A 156 -5.67 8.28 18.17
N SER A 157 -4.91 7.76 17.20
CA SER A 157 -4.04 8.57 16.32
C SER A 157 -4.64 8.88 14.93
N GLU A 158 -5.95 8.69 14.71
CA GLU A 158 -6.58 8.86 13.41
C GLU A 158 -6.51 10.31 12.90
N GLU A 159 -5.90 10.50 11.72
CA GLU A 159 -5.93 11.75 10.96
C GLU A 159 -6.71 11.56 9.65
N PRO A 160 -7.37 12.59 9.11
CA PRO A 160 -8.10 12.47 7.84
C PRO A 160 -7.17 12.10 6.67
N GLY A 161 -7.41 10.96 6.07
CA GLY A 161 -6.65 10.45 4.93
C GLY A 161 -5.75 9.26 5.25
N ASP A 162 -5.66 8.86 6.51
CA ASP A 162 -4.93 7.67 6.93
C ASP A 162 -5.70 6.39 6.63
N ILE A 163 -4.98 5.28 6.46
CA ILE A 163 -5.59 3.96 6.37
C ILE A 163 -5.83 3.44 7.78
N VAL A 164 -7.08 3.14 8.08
CA VAL A 164 -7.49 2.54 9.36
C VAL A 164 -7.54 1.02 9.19
N TRP A 165 -6.59 0.32 9.81
CA TRP A 165 -6.50 -1.13 9.80
C TRP A 165 -7.17 -1.73 11.03
N TYR A 166 -8.06 -2.67 10.80
CA TYR A 166 -8.64 -3.53 11.83
C TYR A 166 -7.92 -4.88 11.79
N THR A 167 -7.30 -5.26 12.91
CA THR A 167 -6.72 -6.58 13.10
C THR A 167 -7.74 -7.50 13.74
N LEU A 168 -8.16 -8.54 13.03
CA LEU A 168 -9.13 -9.53 13.48
C LEU A 168 -8.38 -10.83 13.78
N VAL A 169 -8.29 -11.19 15.07
CA VAL A 169 -7.53 -12.37 15.53
C VAL A 169 -8.34 -13.64 15.29
N LEU A 170 -7.70 -14.65 14.67
CA LEU A 170 -8.29 -15.97 14.48
C LEU A 170 -8.57 -16.66 15.81
N GLU A 171 -9.69 -17.37 15.93
CA GLU A 171 -10.01 -18.17 17.13
C GLU A 171 -8.92 -19.22 17.40
N ASP A 172 -8.44 -19.85 16.32
CA ASP A 172 -7.30 -20.78 16.35
C ASP A 172 -6.29 -20.37 15.27
N PRO A 173 -5.02 -20.09 15.60
CA PRO A 173 -3.98 -19.83 14.62
C PRO A 173 -3.80 -21.01 13.66
N TYR A 174 -3.58 -20.72 12.39
CA TYR A 174 -3.40 -21.75 11.37
C TYR A 174 -1.99 -21.75 10.80
N THR A 175 -1.35 -22.92 10.80
CA THR A 175 -0.05 -23.09 10.13
C THR A 175 -0.25 -23.64 8.73
N ALA A 176 0.05 -22.82 7.75
CA ALA A 176 0.00 -23.16 6.33
C ALA A 176 1.32 -23.79 5.89
N PRO A 177 1.29 -24.93 5.19
CA PRO A 177 2.48 -25.50 4.57
C PRO A 177 2.98 -24.65 3.40
N GLY A 178 4.29 -24.59 3.21
CA GLY A 178 4.88 -24.01 2.00
C GLY A 178 4.44 -24.75 0.73
N GLY A 179 4.25 -24.03 -0.35
CA GLY A 179 3.75 -24.53 -1.64
C GLY A 179 2.23 -24.65 -1.72
N THR A 180 1.48 -24.08 -0.77
CA THR A 180 0.01 -24.02 -0.79
C THR A 180 -0.48 -22.62 -1.18
N VAL A 181 -1.76 -22.53 -1.55
CA VAL A 181 -2.48 -21.28 -1.72
C VAL A 181 -3.54 -21.17 -0.65
N LEU A 182 -3.55 -20.07 0.09
CA LEU A 182 -4.60 -19.71 1.02
C LEU A 182 -5.36 -18.49 0.51
N ALA A 183 -6.59 -18.31 0.96
CA ALA A 183 -7.31 -17.06 0.75
C ALA A 183 -7.76 -16.46 2.07
N ALA A 184 -7.52 -15.15 2.26
CA ALA A 184 -8.04 -14.39 3.37
C ALA A 184 -9.25 -13.59 2.93
N GLY A 185 -10.35 -13.74 3.63
CA GLY A 185 -11.62 -13.06 3.37
C GLY A 185 -12.07 -12.23 4.55
N PHE A 186 -12.73 -11.12 4.26
CA PHE A 186 -13.45 -10.29 5.22
C PHE A 186 -14.92 -10.31 4.85
N GLU A 187 -15.78 -10.65 5.81
CA GLU A 187 -17.23 -10.79 5.64
C GLU A 187 -17.96 -9.73 6.45
N HIS A 188 -18.96 -9.14 5.81
CA HIS A 188 -20.00 -8.29 6.38
C HIS A 188 -21.38 -8.87 6.06
N TYR A 189 -22.27 -8.90 7.05
CA TYR A 189 -23.59 -9.56 6.95
C TYR A 189 -24.71 -8.66 6.41
N GLY A 190 -24.40 -7.42 5.98
CA GLY A 190 -25.39 -6.49 5.45
C GLY A 190 -26.24 -5.78 6.52
N GLY A 191 -27.13 -4.91 6.07
CA GLY A 191 -28.10 -4.21 6.93
C GLY A 191 -27.58 -2.92 7.57
N SER A 192 -26.28 -2.72 7.64
CA SER A 192 -25.57 -1.50 8.02
C SER A 192 -24.49 -1.21 7.00
N SER A 193 -23.91 -0.02 7.02
CA SER A 193 -22.89 0.35 6.04
C SER A 193 -21.52 -0.11 6.49
N VAL A 194 -20.88 -1.03 5.74
CA VAL A 194 -19.48 -1.38 5.88
C VAL A 194 -18.82 -1.30 4.52
N GLN A 195 -17.68 -0.61 4.48
CA GLN A 195 -16.87 -0.46 3.29
C GLN A 195 -15.40 -0.72 3.64
N ILE A 196 -14.71 -1.40 2.76
CA ILE A 196 -13.26 -1.60 2.87
C ILE A 196 -12.55 -0.82 1.77
N TRP A 197 -11.31 -0.44 2.02
CA TRP A 197 -10.48 0.18 1.00
C TRP A 197 -10.03 -0.82 -0.04
N GLU A 198 -9.92 -0.35 -1.27
CA GLU A 198 -9.30 -1.03 -2.39
C GLU A 198 -8.03 -0.29 -2.81
N SER A 199 -7.05 -1.05 -3.22
CA SER A 199 -5.75 -0.58 -3.68
C SER A 199 -5.56 -0.99 -5.13
N GLN A 200 -4.99 -0.15 -5.92
CA GLN A 200 -4.56 -0.30 -7.30
C GLN A 200 -5.23 -1.46 -8.10
N PHE A 201 -4.99 -1.47 -9.38
CA PHE A 201 -5.49 -2.46 -10.32
C PHE A 201 -5.10 -3.90 -9.94
N ALA A 202 -6.08 -4.80 -9.90
CA ALA A 202 -5.88 -6.23 -9.81
C ALA A 202 -5.96 -6.87 -11.21
N TYR A 203 -5.14 -7.90 -11.46
CA TYR A 203 -5.32 -8.71 -12.66
C TYR A 203 -6.61 -9.54 -12.56
N ASP A 204 -7.23 -9.81 -13.72
CA ASP A 204 -8.43 -10.66 -13.79
C ASP A 204 -8.22 -11.97 -13.03
N ASN A 205 -9.22 -12.39 -12.26
CA ASN A 205 -9.21 -13.61 -11.46
C ASN A 205 -8.09 -13.69 -10.38
N THR A 206 -7.69 -12.58 -9.81
CA THR A 206 -6.69 -12.56 -8.73
C THR A 206 -7.19 -12.04 -7.39
N CYS A 207 -8.34 -11.37 -7.37
CA CYS A 207 -9.03 -10.90 -6.16
C CYS A 207 -10.53 -11.09 -6.37
N PHE A 208 -11.27 -11.43 -5.32
CA PHE A 208 -12.65 -11.86 -5.45
C PHE A 208 -13.56 -11.22 -4.43
N VAL A 209 -14.83 -11.11 -4.79
CA VAL A 209 -15.91 -10.74 -3.90
C VAL A 209 -17.07 -11.70 -4.09
N TYR A 210 -17.72 -12.07 -2.98
CA TYR A 210 -18.98 -12.80 -2.96
C TYR A 210 -20.09 -11.85 -2.53
N GLY A 211 -21.22 -11.84 -3.22
CA GLY A 211 -22.35 -11.01 -2.88
C GLY A 211 -23.31 -10.80 -4.04
N PRO A 212 -24.34 -9.94 -3.88
CA PRO A 212 -25.41 -9.74 -4.87
C PRO A 212 -25.02 -8.71 -5.96
N PHE A 213 -23.78 -8.77 -6.48
CA PHE A 213 -23.24 -7.76 -7.40
C PHE A 213 -23.56 -8.00 -8.88
N GLY A 214 -24.15 -9.15 -9.21
CA GLY A 214 -24.52 -9.52 -10.58
C GLY A 214 -25.88 -9.01 -11.03
N SER A 215 -26.20 -9.29 -12.28
CA SER A 215 -27.52 -8.98 -12.83
C SER A 215 -28.64 -9.75 -12.10
N GLY A 216 -29.55 -9.03 -11.49
CA GLY A 216 -30.70 -9.59 -10.75
C GLY A 216 -30.42 -9.93 -9.30
N SER A 217 -29.37 -9.33 -8.71
CA SER A 217 -28.99 -9.49 -7.28
C SER A 217 -28.80 -10.96 -6.87
N ALA A 218 -28.28 -11.79 -7.77
CA ALA A 218 -27.90 -13.15 -7.42
C ALA A 218 -26.58 -13.15 -6.68
N TYR A 219 -26.50 -13.92 -5.59
CA TYR A 219 -25.28 -14.15 -4.86
C TYR A 219 -24.37 -15.09 -5.65
N ASP A 220 -23.17 -14.63 -5.93
CA ASP A 220 -22.13 -15.40 -6.62
C ASP A 220 -20.74 -14.81 -6.34
N TRP A 221 -19.70 -15.51 -6.77
CA TRP A 221 -18.34 -14.99 -6.76
C TRP A 221 -18.07 -14.17 -8.02
N TYR A 222 -17.49 -13.01 -7.81
CA TYR A 222 -17.04 -12.09 -8.86
C TYR A 222 -15.58 -11.74 -8.62
N TYR A 223 -14.80 -11.55 -9.69
CA TYR A 223 -13.47 -10.95 -9.55
C TYR A 223 -13.58 -9.42 -9.52
N THR A 224 -12.64 -8.78 -8.82
CA THR A 224 -12.54 -7.33 -8.76
C THR A 224 -11.45 -6.82 -9.69
N ASN A 225 -11.57 -5.56 -10.13
CA ASN A 225 -10.54 -4.87 -10.90
C ASN A 225 -9.53 -4.15 -10.01
N GLU A 226 -9.81 -4.03 -8.73
CA GLU A 226 -8.95 -3.47 -7.70
C GLU A 226 -8.72 -4.49 -6.59
N THR A 227 -7.64 -4.33 -5.84
CA THR A 227 -7.24 -5.27 -4.80
C THR A 227 -7.89 -4.86 -3.47
N PRO A 228 -8.79 -5.65 -2.89
CA PRO A 228 -9.28 -5.43 -1.52
C PRO A 228 -8.10 -5.37 -0.53
N MET A 229 -8.10 -4.39 0.34
CA MET A 229 -7.03 -4.23 1.33
C MET A 229 -7.28 -5.14 2.54
N VAL A 230 -7.03 -6.43 2.31
CA VAL A 230 -7.14 -7.53 3.27
C VAL A 230 -5.80 -8.24 3.28
N ARG A 231 -5.15 -8.38 4.43
CA ARG A 231 -3.80 -8.95 4.59
C ARG A 231 -3.80 -10.13 5.57
N LEU A 232 -2.91 -11.10 5.38
CA LEU A 232 -2.58 -12.09 6.41
C LEU A 232 -1.65 -11.46 7.45
N ASN A 233 -1.95 -11.67 8.74
CA ASN A 233 -1.12 -11.20 9.84
C ASN A 233 -0.45 -12.38 10.55
N LEU A 234 0.87 -12.33 10.66
CA LEU A 234 1.74 -13.37 11.17
C LEU A 234 2.27 -13.06 12.58
N ASP A 235 1.79 -11.98 13.23
CA ASP A 235 2.25 -11.62 14.56
C ASP A 235 1.61 -12.55 15.61
N PRO A 236 2.43 -13.36 16.33
CA PRO A 236 1.92 -14.23 17.39
C PRO A 236 1.36 -13.46 18.60
N ASN A 237 1.56 -12.15 18.66
CA ASN A 237 1.02 -11.28 19.70
C ASN A 237 -0.14 -10.42 19.21
N ALA A 238 -0.66 -10.68 18.00
CA ALA A 238 -1.79 -9.94 17.45
C ALA A 238 -2.97 -9.93 18.43
N THR A 239 -3.61 -8.78 18.58
CA THR A 239 -4.83 -8.59 19.36
C THR A 239 -5.85 -7.86 18.50
N ASN A 240 -7.14 -7.95 18.85
CA ASN A 240 -8.17 -7.18 18.15
C ASN A 240 -7.92 -5.67 18.37
N THR A 241 -7.35 -5.01 17.38
CA THR A 241 -6.91 -3.62 17.45
C THR A 241 -7.33 -2.85 16.21
N VAL A 242 -7.55 -1.56 16.38
CA VAL A 242 -7.55 -0.58 15.29
C VAL A 242 -6.21 0.11 15.30
N SER A 243 -5.49 0.06 14.21
CA SER A 243 -4.24 0.78 14.00
C SER A 243 -4.38 1.72 12.81
N VAL A 244 -3.60 2.80 12.83
CA VAL A 244 -3.56 3.78 11.76
C VAL A 244 -2.24 3.65 11.04
N GLU A 245 -2.29 3.36 9.75
CA GLU A 245 -1.15 3.49 8.86
C GLU A 245 -1.17 4.91 8.28
N GLU A 246 -0.21 5.75 8.68
CA GLU A 246 -0.03 7.04 8.03
C GLU A 246 0.13 6.80 6.54
N VAL A 247 -0.86 7.18 5.75
CA VAL A 247 -0.72 7.19 4.29
C VAL A 247 0.31 8.25 3.99
N ASN A 248 1.53 7.81 3.80
CA ASN A 248 2.50 8.59 3.09
C ASN A 248 1.96 8.72 1.66
N THR A 249 0.98 9.59 1.47
CA THR A 249 0.53 10.00 0.14
C THR A 249 1.72 10.72 -0.45
N GLU A 250 2.66 9.96 -0.97
CA GLU A 250 3.79 10.51 -1.71
C GLU A 250 3.28 11.15 -3.01
N ALA A 251 2.52 12.24 -2.84
CA ALA A 251 2.43 13.24 -3.89
C ALA A 251 3.84 13.76 -4.23
N PHE A 252 4.84 13.36 -3.43
CA PHE A 252 6.22 13.76 -3.57
C PHE A 252 7.17 12.84 -2.79
N GLN A 253 8.38 12.70 -3.26
CA GLN A 253 9.48 12.04 -2.57
C GLN A 253 10.46 13.09 -2.06
N LEU A 254 10.76 13.07 -0.77
CA LEU A 254 11.76 13.94 -0.13
C LEU A 254 13.08 13.19 -0.02
N TYR A 255 14.19 13.86 -0.38
CA TYR A 255 15.53 13.31 -0.27
C TYR A 255 16.29 13.95 0.88
N PRO A 256 17.26 13.23 1.49
CA PRO A 256 18.06 13.77 2.59
C PRO A 256 18.72 15.12 2.24
N LEU A 257 18.77 15.99 3.23
CA LEU A 257 19.47 17.29 3.11
C LEU A 257 20.96 17.09 2.89
N ALA A 258 21.54 17.83 1.96
CA ALA A 258 22.98 17.77 1.69
C ALA A 258 23.56 19.16 1.34
N PRO A 259 24.65 19.60 2.05
CA PRO A 259 25.28 18.97 3.21
C PRO A 259 24.40 19.04 4.48
N ASN A 260 24.53 18.02 5.33
CA ASN A 260 23.96 17.98 6.66
C ASN A 260 24.94 17.21 7.57
N PRO A 261 25.67 17.84 8.52
CA PRO A 261 25.54 19.25 8.95
C PRO A 261 25.84 20.30 7.88
N ALA A 262 25.23 21.48 8.04
CA ALA A 262 25.34 22.62 7.16
C ALA A 262 25.95 23.83 7.90
N ALA A 263 26.91 24.53 7.26
CA ALA A 263 27.53 25.74 7.81
C ALA A 263 26.93 27.04 7.23
N GLU A 264 26.71 27.10 5.94
CA GLU A 264 26.16 28.28 5.25
C GLU A 264 24.90 27.97 4.49
N THR A 265 24.88 26.84 3.76
CA THR A 265 23.74 26.42 2.94
C THR A 265 23.56 24.91 2.98
N THR A 266 22.32 24.47 2.84
CA THR A 266 21.99 23.08 2.55
C THR A 266 21.02 23.00 1.38
N ARG A 267 20.99 21.87 0.71
CA ARG A 267 20.10 21.62 -0.42
C ARG A 267 19.02 20.62 -0.04
N LEU A 268 17.79 21.02 -0.25
CA LEU A 268 16.62 20.16 -0.24
C LEU A 268 16.33 19.69 -1.66
N GLN A 269 16.21 18.38 -1.86
CA GLN A 269 15.78 17.79 -3.12
C GLN A 269 14.50 17.00 -2.89
N TYR A 270 13.58 17.08 -3.83
CA TYR A 270 12.32 16.33 -3.80
C TYR A 270 11.80 16.09 -5.21
N ARG A 271 10.97 15.07 -5.36
CA ARG A 271 10.26 14.76 -6.60
C ARG A 271 8.77 14.93 -6.38
N LEU A 272 8.09 15.57 -7.29
CA LEU A 272 6.64 15.65 -7.35
C LEU A 272 6.09 14.67 -8.39
N ASP A 273 5.09 13.88 -8.01
CA ASP A 273 4.46 12.94 -8.93
C ASP A 273 3.31 13.55 -9.72
N GLN A 274 2.83 14.70 -9.28
CA GLN A 274 1.83 15.54 -9.98
C GLN A 274 2.08 17.02 -9.67
N PRO A 275 1.49 17.96 -10.43
CA PRO A 275 1.58 19.38 -10.10
C PRO A 275 0.99 19.67 -8.71
N ALA A 276 1.72 20.43 -7.89
CA ALA A 276 1.34 20.69 -6.50
C ALA A 276 1.84 22.04 -6.00
N ASP A 277 1.13 22.60 -5.02
CA ASP A 277 1.58 23.78 -4.27
C ASP A 277 2.60 23.35 -3.19
N VAL A 278 3.77 23.99 -3.21
CA VAL A 278 4.89 23.62 -2.37
C VAL A 278 5.29 24.73 -1.43
N THR A 279 5.42 24.40 -0.15
CA THR A 279 5.96 25.30 0.88
C THR A 279 7.03 24.53 1.70
N VAL A 280 8.14 25.20 1.99
CA VAL A 280 9.19 24.69 2.89
C VAL A 280 9.21 25.53 4.14
N GLU A 281 9.20 24.90 5.28
CA GLU A 281 9.21 25.52 6.59
C GLU A 281 10.37 24.95 7.44
N VAL A 282 11.07 25.81 8.17
CA VAL A 282 12.14 25.39 9.09
C VAL A 282 11.78 25.86 10.48
N TYR A 283 11.84 24.93 11.42
CA TYR A 283 11.52 25.15 12.84
C TYR A 283 12.74 24.89 13.71
N ASP A 284 12.90 25.67 14.76
CA ASP A 284 13.88 25.40 15.81
C ASP A 284 13.40 24.30 16.78
N MET A 285 14.24 23.90 17.72
CA MET A 285 13.95 22.87 18.73
C MET A 285 12.77 23.20 19.66
N THR A 286 12.32 24.46 19.69
CA THR A 286 11.15 24.90 20.49
C THR A 286 9.86 24.85 19.66
N GLY A 287 9.92 24.50 18.38
CA GLY A 287 8.80 24.52 17.44
C GLY A 287 8.50 25.92 16.87
N LYS A 288 9.40 26.88 17.06
CA LYS A 288 9.26 28.22 16.48
C LYS A 288 9.69 28.19 15.01
N LEU A 289 8.84 28.70 14.13
CA LEU A 289 9.16 28.89 12.73
C LEU A 289 10.29 29.92 12.57
N VAL A 290 11.40 29.51 11.97
CA VAL A 290 12.59 30.37 11.73
C VAL A 290 12.73 30.78 10.27
N GLN A 291 12.23 29.97 9.33
CA GLN A 291 12.22 30.29 7.91
C GLN A 291 11.03 29.64 7.21
N GLN A 292 10.45 30.33 6.23
CA GLN A 292 9.42 29.80 5.37
C GLN A 292 9.68 30.23 3.92
N LEU A 293 9.58 29.29 2.99
CA LEU A 293 9.72 29.51 1.55
C LEU A 293 8.47 28.97 0.84
N ASN A 294 7.66 29.87 0.29
CA ASN A 294 6.53 29.50 -0.55
C ASN A 294 7.00 29.43 -2.00
N ARG A 295 6.85 28.26 -2.64
CA ARG A 295 7.28 27.99 -4.00
C ARG A 295 6.12 28.08 -5.02
N GLY A 296 4.87 28.21 -4.51
CA GLY A 296 3.68 28.14 -5.35
C GLY A 296 3.51 26.79 -6.02
N THR A 297 2.69 26.75 -7.07
CA THR A 297 2.41 25.53 -7.83
C THR A 297 3.60 25.16 -8.71
N LEU A 298 4.17 23.97 -8.50
CA LEU A 298 5.26 23.38 -9.28
C LEU A 298 4.73 22.21 -10.11
N GLY A 299 5.30 21.96 -11.27
CA GLY A 299 4.97 20.82 -12.12
C GLY A 299 5.51 19.50 -11.59
N ARG A 300 5.02 18.37 -12.13
CA ARG A 300 5.62 17.04 -11.91
C ARG A 300 7.10 17.03 -12.25
N GLY A 301 7.92 16.36 -11.46
CA GLY A 301 9.35 16.17 -11.71
C GLY A 301 10.22 16.43 -10.50
N TYR A 302 11.53 16.42 -10.73
CA TYR A 302 12.55 16.68 -9.70
C TYR A 302 12.70 18.18 -9.46
N HIS A 303 12.75 18.57 -8.19
CA HIS A 303 12.95 19.93 -7.74
C HIS A 303 14.08 20.01 -6.74
N SER A 304 14.71 21.17 -6.67
CA SER A 304 15.78 21.45 -5.71
C SER A 304 15.66 22.87 -5.16
N ILE A 305 15.84 23.00 -3.86
CA ILE A 305 15.83 24.27 -3.15
C ILE A 305 17.13 24.38 -2.35
N THR A 306 17.83 25.50 -2.47
CA THR A 306 18.95 25.80 -1.60
C THR A 306 18.43 26.66 -0.44
N LEU A 307 18.63 26.17 0.78
CA LEU A 307 18.32 26.88 2.03
C LEU A 307 19.59 27.58 2.52
N ASP A 308 19.51 28.88 2.73
CA ASP A 308 20.55 29.65 3.40
C ASP A 308 20.33 29.53 4.91
N VAL A 309 21.28 28.95 5.60
CA VAL A 309 21.27 28.74 7.06
C VAL A 309 22.35 29.53 7.78
N SER A 310 23.06 30.43 7.08
CA SER A 310 24.16 31.23 7.62
C SER A 310 23.74 32.16 8.77
N ALA A 311 22.47 32.49 8.87
CA ALA A 311 21.88 33.30 9.93
C ALA A 311 21.33 32.48 11.10
N PHE A 312 21.41 31.13 11.04
CA PHE A 312 20.90 30.27 12.09
C PHE A 312 21.99 30.04 13.14
N ASP A 313 21.58 29.95 14.39
CA ASP A 313 22.48 29.53 15.46
C ASP A 313 22.85 28.04 15.28
N ALA A 314 24.06 27.66 15.70
CA ALA A 314 24.43 26.25 15.69
C ALA A 314 23.46 25.40 16.53
N GLY A 315 22.93 24.34 15.93
CA GLY A 315 21.89 23.54 16.59
C GLY A 315 21.14 22.60 15.66
N VAL A 316 20.06 22.03 16.20
CA VAL A 316 19.17 21.12 15.49
C VAL A 316 17.90 21.86 15.09
N TYR A 317 17.48 21.67 13.87
CA TYR A 317 16.26 22.24 13.31
C TYR A 317 15.44 21.11 12.65
N THR A 318 14.14 21.33 12.54
CA THR A 318 13.24 20.49 11.77
C THR A 318 12.85 21.23 10.49
N MET A 319 13.17 20.67 9.34
CA MET A 319 12.73 21.17 8.05
C MET A 319 11.51 20.36 7.62
N THR A 320 10.44 21.03 7.23
CA THR A 320 9.18 20.43 6.75
C THR A 320 8.93 20.85 5.31
N LEU A 321 8.74 19.89 4.43
CA LEU A 321 8.22 20.10 3.07
C LEU A 321 6.71 19.86 3.12
N ASN A 322 5.92 20.84 2.70
CA ASN A 322 4.48 20.74 2.58
C ASN A 322 4.10 20.76 1.10
N VAL A 323 3.37 19.74 0.64
CA VAL A 323 2.93 19.57 -0.74
C VAL A 323 1.42 19.34 -0.74
N ASN A 324 0.61 20.31 -1.16
CA ASN A 324 -0.85 20.27 -1.13
C ASN A 324 -1.46 19.90 0.27
N GLY A 325 -0.73 20.20 1.36
CA GLY A 325 -1.14 19.84 2.72
C GLY A 325 -0.47 18.57 3.27
N ALA A 326 0.01 17.65 2.42
CA ALA A 326 0.84 16.54 2.84
C ALA A 326 2.22 17.04 3.29
N ARG A 327 2.79 16.45 4.35
CA ARG A 327 4.02 16.94 4.98
C ARG A 327 5.04 15.83 5.11
N ALA A 328 6.30 16.14 4.79
CA ALA A 328 7.45 15.31 5.15
C ALA A 328 8.49 16.17 5.86
N THR A 329 9.19 15.57 6.81
CA THR A 329 10.16 16.28 7.66
C THR A 329 11.53 15.65 7.59
N GLU A 330 12.55 16.51 7.61
CA GLU A 330 13.95 16.14 7.72
C GLU A 330 14.64 16.91 8.84
N ARG A 331 15.55 16.23 9.53
CA ARG A 331 16.39 16.88 10.55
C ARG A 331 17.55 17.62 9.91
N LEU A 332 17.67 18.91 10.19
CA LEU A 332 18.78 19.76 9.78
C LEU A 332 19.69 20.04 10.97
N LEU A 333 20.98 19.77 10.79
CA LEU A 333 22.04 20.16 11.74
C LEU A 333 22.75 21.38 11.17
N VAL A 334 22.91 22.42 11.96
CA VAL A 334 23.68 23.64 11.63
C VAL A 334 24.87 23.72 12.55
N ASP A 335 26.08 23.90 11.94
CA ASP A 335 27.37 24.01 12.65
C ASP A 335 27.67 25.44 13.08
#